data_172c3a14530740769a67df11014439ec
#
_entry.id   172c3a14530740769a67df11014439ec
#
_cell.length_a   1.000
_cell.length_b   1.000
_cell.length_c   1.000
_cell.angle_alpha   90.00
_cell.angle_beta   90.00
_cell.angle_gamma   90.00
#
_symmetry.space_group_name_H-M   'P 1'
#
loop_
_entity.id
_entity.type
_entity.pdbx_description
1 polymer ?
#
loop_
_entity_poly.entity_id
_entity_poly.type
_entity_poly.pdbx_seq_one_letter_code
_entity_poly.pdbx_strand_id
1 'polypeptide(L)'
;MILDTSAVIAILADEAEGHHFREVISSADRVRISAAGYLEAAIVLDNRSAGPGLSPDLDLFVSWARASIEPISSAQARIARRAYREYGRGSGHPARLNFGDCFSYALSKDTGEPLLFKGEDFSRTDLVPAI
;
A
#
# COMPACT_ATOMS: atom_id res chain seq x y z
N MET A 1 8.08 7.77 2.45
CA MET A 1 7.55 6.42 2.74
C MET A 1 6.26 6.20 1.96
N ILE A 2 6.11 5.06 1.33
CA ILE A 2 4.91 4.67 0.59
C ILE A 2 4.04 3.77 1.46
N LEU A 3 2.73 3.95 1.41
CA LEU A 3 1.77 3.07 2.09
C LEU A 3 1.19 2.08 1.09
N ASP A 4 1.26 0.80 1.44
CA ASP A 4 0.47 -0.22 0.77
C ASP A 4 -0.95 -0.28 1.35
N THR A 5 -1.91 -0.75 0.56
CA THR A 5 -3.30 -1.00 0.97
C THR A 5 -3.37 -1.85 2.24
N SER A 6 -2.54 -2.87 2.37
CA SER A 6 -2.52 -3.76 3.54
C SER A 6 -2.19 -3.03 4.84
N ALA A 7 -1.27 -2.06 4.81
CA ALA A 7 -0.94 -1.26 6.00
C ALA A 7 -2.10 -0.32 6.39
N VAL A 8 -2.73 0.31 5.41
CA VAL A 8 -3.90 1.18 5.64
C VAL A 8 -5.05 0.39 6.28
N ILE A 9 -5.33 -0.78 5.73
CA ILE A 9 -6.39 -1.66 6.25
C ILE A 9 -6.07 -2.13 7.67
N ALA A 10 -4.81 -2.54 7.95
CA ALA A 10 -4.41 -2.95 9.28
C ALA A 10 -4.65 -1.86 10.33
N ILE A 11 -4.43 -0.61 9.95
CA ILE A 11 -4.67 0.54 10.84
C ILE A 11 -6.16 0.80 11.04
N LEU A 12 -6.95 0.84 9.96
CA LEU A 12 -8.37 1.25 10.04
C LEU A 12 -9.29 0.13 10.53
N ALA A 13 -8.90 -1.13 10.33
CA ALA A 13 -9.61 -2.28 10.87
C ALA A 13 -9.10 -2.74 12.25
N ASP A 14 -8.24 -1.93 12.88
CA ASP A 14 -7.67 -2.18 14.22
C ASP A 14 -7.02 -3.57 14.36
N GLU A 15 -6.26 -3.97 13.32
CA GLU A 15 -5.49 -5.21 13.35
C GLU A 15 -4.25 -5.07 14.25
N ALA A 16 -3.67 -6.19 14.67
CA ALA A 16 -2.60 -6.22 15.68
C ALA A 16 -1.39 -5.31 15.35
N GLU A 17 -1.01 -5.21 14.09
CA GLU A 17 0.11 -4.38 13.63
C GLU A 17 -0.25 -2.89 13.49
N GLY A 18 -1.55 -2.56 13.47
CA GLY A 18 -2.05 -1.22 13.17
C GLY A 18 -1.48 -0.14 14.09
N HIS A 19 -1.33 -0.43 15.40
CA HIS A 19 -0.75 0.51 16.34
C HIS A 19 0.71 0.86 15.99
N HIS A 20 1.51 -0.15 15.74
CA HIS A 20 2.91 0.04 15.37
C HIS A 20 3.06 0.80 14.04
N PHE A 21 2.21 0.50 13.05
CA PHE A 21 2.19 1.24 11.79
C PHE A 21 1.86 2.72 11.97
N ARG A 22 0.95 3.07 12.91
CA ARG A 22 0.67 4.48 13.26
C ARG A 22 1.90 5.18 13.82
N GLU A 23 2.68 4.54 14.68
CA GLU A 23 3.92 5.11 15.22
C GLU A 23 4.94 5.38 14.10
N VAL A 24 5.13 4.43 13.20
CA VAL A 24 6.03 4.58 12.04
C VAL A 24 5.61 5.74 11.15
N ILE A 25 4.30 5.85 10.83
CA ILE A 25 3.76 6.94 10.03
C ILE A 25 3.96 8.30 10.72
N SER A 26 3.73 8.36 12.03
CA SER A 26 3.87 9.61 12.81
C SER A 26 5.30 10.17 12.80
N SER A 27 6.29 9.31 12.65
CA SER A 27 7.71 9.68 12.60
C SER A 27 8.23 9.93 11.18
N ALA A 28 7.42 9.70 10.16
CA ALA A 28 7.85 9.85 8.77
C ALA A 28 7.78 11.32 8.30
N ASP A 29 8.83 11.78 7.62
CA ASP A 29 8.87 13.14 7.04
C ASP A 29 7.87 13.32 5.90
N ARG A 30 7.65 12.25 5.13
CA ARG A 30 6.76 12.26 3.97
C ARG A 30 6.06 10.91 3.83
N VAL A 31 4.75 10.97 3.60
CA VAL A 31 3.90 9.79 3.40
C VAL A 31 3.15 9.92 2.08
N ARG A 32 3.11 8.84 1.31
CA ARG A 32 2.43 8.79 0.00
C ARG A 32 1.66 7.48 -0.15
N ILE A 33 0.59 7.53 -0.92
CA ILE A 33 -0.16 6.36 -1.35
C ILE A 33 -0.47 6.47 -2.84
N SER A 34 -0.40 5.37 -3.59
CA SER A 34 -0.85 5.35 -4.97
C SER A 34 -2.35 5.60 -5.05
N ALA A 35 -2.81 6.35 -6.07
CA ALA A 35 -4.24 6.54 -6.32
C ALA A 35 -5.00 5.22 -6.47
N ALA A 36 -4.37 4.19 -7.04
CA ALA A 36 -4.96 2.84 -7.10
C ALA A 36 -5.05 2.19 -5.72
N GLY A 37 -4.02 2.32 -4.87
CA GLY A 37 -4.03 1.80 -3.50
C GLY A 37 -5.07 2.49 -2.63
N TYR A 38 -5.23 3.81 -2.78
CA TYR A 38 -6.29 4.56 -2.12
C TYR A 38 -7.69 4.03 -2.47
N LEU A 39 -7.97 3.84 -3.77
CA LEU A 39 -9.24 3.28 -4.23
C LEU A 39 -9.44 1.84 -3.74
N GLU A 40 -8.43 1.01 -3.82
CA GLU A 40 -8.48 -0.38 -3.34
C GLU A 40 -8.78 -0.41 -1.83
N ALA A 41 -8.11 0.42 -1.02
CA ALA A 41 -8.38 0.52 0.40
C ALA A 41 -9.84 0.89 0.69
N ALA A 42 -10.40 1.88 -0.03
CA ALA A 42 -11.79 2.27 0.10
C ALA A 42 -12.75 1.11 -0.19
N ILE A 43 -12.52 0.39 -1.28
CA ILE A 43 -13.34 -0.78 -1.68
C ILE A 43 -13.28 -1.88 -0.61
N VAL A 44 -12.10 -2.21 -0.15
CA VAL A 44 -11.92 -3.27 0.87
C VAL A 44 -12.58 -2.88 2.19
N LEU A 45 -12.42 -1.63 2.63
CA LEU A 45 -13.02 -1.14 3.88
C LEU A 45 -14.55 -1.12 3.81
N ASP A 46 -15.12 -0.70 2.68
CA ASP A 46 -16.57 -0.71 2.49
C ASP A 46 -17.17 -2.12 2.47
N ASN A 47 -16.42 -3.10 1.98
CA ASN A 47 -16.87 -4.49 1.91
C ASN A 47 -16.68 -5.28 3.22
N ARG A 48 -15.96 -4.74 4.20
CA ARG A 48 -15.68 -5.44 5.48
C ARG A 48 -16.83 -5.39 6.49
N SER A 49 -17.77 -4.47 6.35
CA SER A 49 -18.86 -4.29 7.33
C SER A 49 -20.23 -4.50 6.73
N ALA A 50 -21.17 -5.01 7.54
CA ALA A 50 -22.59 -5.14 7.18
C ALA A 50 -23.37 -3.81 7.31
N GLY A 51 -22.70 -2.72 7.70
CA GLY A 51 -23.26 -1.38 7.88
C GLY A 51 -22.62 -0.35 6.97
N PRO A 52 -22.70 0.96 7.30
CA PRO A 52 -21.91 1.98 6.62
C PRO A 52 -20.45 1.59 6.65
N GLY A 53 -19.80 1.52 5.49
CA GLY A 53 -18.41 1.10 5.38
C GLY A 53 -17.45 2.00 6.15
N LEU A 54 -16.22 1.54 6.33
CA LEU A 54 -15.15 2.30 6.97
C LEU A 54 -14.43 3.27 6.02
N SER A 55 -14.84 3.34 4.74
CA SER A 55 -14.16 4.20 3.77
C SER A 55 -14.23 5.71 4.10
N PRO A 56 -15.26 6.26 4.80
CA PRO A 56 -15.19 7.64 5.28
C PRO A 56 -14.01 7.91 6.23
N ASP A 57 -13.57 6.90 7.00
CA ASP A 57 -12.44 7.02 7.90
C ASP A 57 -11.09 7.05 7.14
N LEU A 58 -11.08 6.58 5.89
CA LEU A 58 -9.91 6.63 5.03
C LEU A 58 -9.45 8.07 4.75
N ASP A 59 -10.38 8.99 4.47
CA ASP A 59 -10.02 10.39 4.22
C ASP A 59 -9.52 11.09 5.49
N LEU A 60 -10.08 10.74 6.65
CA LEU A 60 -9.57 11.20 7.94
C LEU A 60 -8.17 10.67 8.21
N PHE A 61 -7.93 9.40 7.90
CA PHE A 61 -6.61 8.78 8.00
C PHE A 61 -5.59 9.45 7.06
N VAL A 62 -5.94 9.67 5.80
CA VAL A 62 -5.07 10.35 4.81
C VAL A 62 -4.69 11.74 5.30
N SER A 63 -5.63 12.48 5.87
CA SER A 63 -5.40 13.81 6.46
C SER A 63 -4.50 13.73 7.69
N TRP A 64 -4.75 12.78 8.59
CA TRP A 64 -3.94 12.58 9.79
C TRP A 64 -2.49 12.19 9.44
N ALA A 65 -2.32 11.25 8.50
CA ALA A 65 -1.01 10.81 8.03
C ALA A 65 -0.29 11.86 7.17
N ARG A 66 -0.97 12.94 6.80
CA ARG A 66 -0.49 13.94 5.82
C ARG A 66 -0.03 13.29 4.53
N ALA A 67 -0.73 12.20 4.14
CA ALA A 67 -0.37 11.41 2.98
C ALA A 67 -0.81 12.11 1.69
N SER A 68 0.06 12.16 0.69
CA SER A 68 -0.30 12.57 -0.65
C SER A 68 -0.77 11.37 -1.47
N ILE A 69 -1.90 11.55 -2.16
CA ILE A 69 -2.40 10.55 -3.12
C ILE A 69 -1.72 10.83 -4.46
N GLU A 70 -0.87 9.90 -4.90
CA GLU A 70 -0.04 10.09 -6.08
C GLU A 70 -0.70 9.50 -7.33
N PRO A 71 -0.73 10.24 -8.43
CA PRO A 71 -1.23 9.73 -9.70
C PRO A 71 -0.32 8.61 -10.23
N ILE A 72 -0.92 7.69 -11.00
CA ILE A 72 -0.18 6.63 -11.67
C ILE A 72 0.35 7.17 -13.00
N SER A 73 1.68 7.31 -13.08
CA SER A 73 2.34 7.72 -14.31
C SER A 73 2.53 6.56 -15.30
N SER A 74 2.81 6.87 -16.55
CA SER A 74 3.18 5.85 -17.54
C SER A 74 4.48 5.14 -17.16
N ALA A 75 5.42 5.82 -16.50
CA ALA A 75 6.64 5.20 -15.97
C ALA A 75 6.32 4.18 -14.89
N GLN A 76 5.45 4.52 -13.94
CA GLN A 76 4.98 3.60 -12.89
C GLN A 76 4.23 2.41 -13.48
N ALA A 77 3.39 2.60 -14.50
CA ALA A 77 2.71 1.50 -15.17
C ALA A 77 3.70 0.50 -15.80
N ARG A 78 4.81 0.98 -16.37
CA ARG A 78 5.87 0.12 -16.91
C ARG A 78 6.63 -0.62 -15.81
N ILE A 79 6.89 0.02 -14.68
CA ILE A 79 7.51 -0.62 -13.50
C ILE A 79 6.58 -1.72 -12.97
N ALA A 80 5.29 -1.42 -12.79
CA ALA A 80 4.28 -2.35 -12.33
C ALA A 80 4.17 -3.58 -13.25
N ARG A 81 4.18 -3.38 -14.57
CA ARG A 81 4.17 -4.47 -15.55
C ARG A 81 5.38 -5.40 -15.39
N ARG A 82 6.59 -4.86 -15.21
CA ARG A 82 7.79 -5.67 -14.97
C ARG A 82 7.71 -6.41 -13.65
N ALA A 83 7.24 -5.73 -12.58
CA ALA A 83 7.05 -6.35 -11.27
C ALA A 83 6.09 -7.55 -11.33
N TYR A 84 4.96 -7.42 -12.03
CA TYR A 84 4.02 -8.51 -12.17
C TYR A 84 4.59 -9.70 -12.97
N ARG A 85 5.39 -9.45 -13.99
CA ARG A 85 6.08 -10.51 -14.74
C ARG A 85 7.11 -11.25 -13.88
N GLU A 86 7.79 -10.57 -12.99
CA GLU A 86 8.86 -11.13 -12.16
C GLU A 86 8.32 -11.74 -10.86
N TYR A 87 7.48 -11.01 -10.14
CA TYR A 87 7.02 -11.32 -8.79
C TYR A 87 5.53 -11.69 -8.69
N GLY A 88 4.78 -11.55 -9.77
CA GLY A 88 3.33 -11.68 -9.78
C GLY A 88 2.82 -13.11 -9.62
N ARG A 89 1.54 -13.24 -9.28
CA ARG A 89 0.84 -14.52 -9.26
C ARG A 89 0.94 -15.20 -10.63
N GLY A 90 1.30 -16.48 -10.64
CA GLY A 90 1.48 -17.24 -11.87
C GLY A 90 2.89 -17.15 -12.48
N SER A 91 3.78 -16.29 -11.96
CA SER A 91 5.19 -16.24 -12.40
C SER A 91 6.04 -17.39 -11.84
N GLY A 92 5.55 -18.09 -10.80
CA GLY A 92 6.32 -19.07 -10.03
C GLY A 92 7.13 -18.45 -8.90
N HIS A 93 7.23 -17.13 -8.83
CA HIS A 93 7.95 -16.45 -7.76
C HIS A 93 7.16 -16.47 -6.44
N PRO A 94 7.82 -16.70 -5.28
CA PRO A 94 7.13 -16.83 -3.99
C PRO A 94 6.48 -15.52 -3.47
N ALA A 95 6.82 -14.35 -3.99
CA ALA A 95 6.20 -13.08 -3.62
C ALA A 95 4.72 -13.03 -4.02
N ARG A 96 4.35 -13.61 -5.17
CA ARG A 96 2.98 -13.74 -5.62
C ARG A 96 2.17 -12.44 -5.61
N LEU A 97 2.80 -11.33 -6.01
CA LEU A 97 2.13 -10.03 -6.06
C LEU A 97 0.84 -10.11 -6.89
N ASN A 98 -0.23 -9.51 -6.38
CA ASN A 98 -1.47 -9.31 -7.12
C ASN A 98 -1.43 -8.01 -7.94
N PHE A 99 -2.51 -7.72 -8.66
CA PHE A 99 -2.64 -6.50 -9.47
C PHE A 99 -2.48 -5.23 -8.61
N GLY A 100 -3.12 -5.16 -7.45
CA GLY A 100 -3.07 -4.01 -6.55
C GLY A 100 -1.66 -3.77 -5.98
N ASP A 101 -0.98 -4.84 -5.58
CA ASP A 101 0.39 -4.77 -5.04
C ASP A 101 1.37 -4.10 -6.02
N CYS A 102 1.16 -4.29 -7.31
CA CYS A 102 2.05 -3.73 -8.33
C CYS A 102 2.06 -2.20 -8.36
N PHE A 103 1.00 -1.52 -7.92
CA PHE A 103 0.96 -0.05 -7.85
C PHE A 103 1.76 0.47 -6.66
N SER A 104 1.66 -0.16 -5.50
CA SER A 104 2.49 0.16 -4.33
C SER A 104 3.96 -0.10 -4.62
N TYR A 105 4.27 -1.24 -5.23
CA TYR A 105 5.61 -1.56 -5.69
C TYR A 105 6.16 -0.48 -6.65
N ALA A 106 5.39 -0.12 -7.67
CA ALA A 106 5.83 0.82 -8.69
C ALA A 106 6.09 2.21 -8.11
N LEU A 107 5.23 2.71 -7.22
CA LEU A 107 5.43 4.00 -6.57
C LEU A 107 6.69 3.99 -5.69
N SER A 108 6.93 2.92 -4.92
CA SER A 108 8.14 2.76 -4.12
C SER A 108 9.41 2.76 -4.98
N LYS A 109 9.41 2.02 -6.08
CA LYS A 109 10.56 1.96 -7.01
C LYS A 109 10.80 3.29 -7.72
N ASP A 110 9.74 3.97 -8.16
CA ASP A 110 9.84 5.23 -8.90
C ASP A 110 10.38 6.37 -8.02
N THR A 111 9.99 6.39 -6.75
CA THR A 111 10.40 7.42 -5.78
C THR A 111 11.67 7.08 -5.01
N GLY A 112 12.06 5.80 -4.97
CA GLY A 112 13.14 5.31 -4.10
C GLY A 112 12.77 5.31 -2.61
N GLU A 113 11.50 5.48 -2.27
CA GLU A 113 11.03 5.52 -0.89
C GLU A 113 10.66 4.11 -0.38
N PRO A 114 10.91 3.81 0.91
CA PRO A 114 10.56 2.52 1.48
C PRO A 114 9.04 2.31 1.53
N LEU A 115 8.62 1.04 1.50
CA LEU A 115 7.22 0.62 1.53
C LEU A 115 6.82 0.13 2.91
N LEU A 116 5.71 0.65 3.45
CA LEU A 116 5.03 0.13 4.63
C LEU A 116 3.90 -0.80 4.20
N PHE A 117 3.96 -2.05 4.62
CA PHE A 117 3.03 -3.11 4.23
C PHE A 117 2.86 -4.13 5.35
N LYS A 118 1.77 -4.90 5.29
CA LYS A 118 1.53 -6.07 6.12
C LYS A 118 1.68 -7.34 5.29
N GLY A 119 2.26 -8.38 5.88
CA GLY A 119 2.44 -9.70 5.25
C GLY A 119 3.83 -9.91 4.68
N GLU A 120 3.97 -10.98 3.89
CA GLU A 120 5.26 -11.48 3.42
C GLU A 120 5.53 -11.20 1.93
N ASP A 121 4.52 -10.75 1.18
CA ASP A 121 4.58 -10.71 -0.28
C ASP A 121 5.70 -9.77 -0.77
N PHE A 122 5.76 -8.56 -0.24
CA PHE A 122 6.79 -7.59 -0.63
C PHE A 122 8.17 -7.89 -0.05
N SER A 123 8.25 -8.59 1.10
CA SER A 123 9.54 -8.96 1.70
C SER A 123 10.37 -9.90 0.82
N ARG A 124 9.72 -10.53 -0.15
CA ARG A 124 10.35 -11.43 -1.11
C ARG A 124 10.71 -10.75 -2.43
N THR A 125 10.59 -9.43 -2.50
CA THR A 125 10.96 -8.62 -3.65
C THR A 125 12.23 -7.82 -3.36
N ASP A 126 12.64 -6.99 -4.29
CA ASP A 126 13.79 -6.08 -4.14
C ASP A 126 13.43 -4.71 -3.55
N LEU A 127 12.24 -4.59 -2.95
CA LEU A 127 11.85 -3.36 -2.24
C LEU A 127 12.53 -3.24 -0.87
N VAL A 128 12.69 -1.99 -0.44
CA VAL A 128 13.12 -1.68 0.92
C VAL A 128 11.87 -1.55 1.79
N PRO A 129 11.70 -2.40 2.82
CA PRO A 129 10.62 -2.24 3.77
C PRO A 129 10.84 -1.00 4.64
N ALA A 130 9.74 -0.39 5.11
CA ALA A 130 9.79 0.77 6.01
C ALA A 130 10.11 0.37 7.47
N ILE A 131 9.86 -0.90 7.79
CA ILE A 131 10.16 -1.51 9.11
C ILE A 131 10.57 -2.96 8.94
#